data_61fc02a6b6390cd8117eb1b1fb2ff4f9
#
_entry.id   61fc02a6b6390cd8117eb1b1fb2ff4f9
#
_cell.length_a   1.000
_cell.length_b   1.000
_cell.length_c   1.000
_cell.angle_alpha   90.00
_cell.angle_beta   90.00
_cell.angle_gamma   90.00
#
_symmetry.space_group_name_H-M   'P 1'
#
loop_
_entity.id
_entity.type
_entity.pdbx_description
1 polymer ?
#
loop_
_entity_poly.entity_id
_entity_poly.type
_entity_poly.pdbx_seq_one_letter_code
_entity_poly.pdbx_strand_id
1 'polypeptide(L)'
;MQDEIEPQILGEVDLRKLIDFIIRGGWPANQETDLKQAAYLPIQYINAVLDDDVYRIDNIKRDRHKMELLLRSLARNEATTVTNKRLKNDMKEIDDEDIDIQTVANYLDIFNRLFLTDNQKPYDTKLRSSVRVKQAEKRHLSDPSLAAALLRATPEMLL
;
A
#
# COMPACT_ATOMS: atom_id res chain seq x y z
N MET A 1 4.94 37.90 -9.89
CA MET A 1 3.75 37.87 -9.02
C MET A 1 3.67 36.45 -8.53
N GLN A 2 4.14 36.21 -7.30
CA GLN A 2 4.01 34.90 -6.66
C GLN A 2 2.62 34.90 -6.05
N ASP A 3 1.75 34.03 -6.55
CA ASP A 3 0.48 33.74 -5.89
C ASP A 3 0.80 33.02 -4.58
N GLU A 4 0.69 33.72 -3.46
CA GLU A 4 0.71 33.08 -2.14
C GLU A 4 -0.52 32.16 -2.06
N ILE A 5 -0.24 30.85 -2.02
CA ILE A 5 -1.28 29.85 -1.76
C ILE A 5 -1.64 29.98 -0.28
N GLU A 6 -2.75 30.65 0.01
CA GLU A 6 -3.30 30.67 1.37
C GLU A 6 -3.71 29.23 1.77
N PRO A 7 -3.25 28.73 2.92
CA PRO A 7 -3.66 27.41 3.40
C PRO A 7 -5.16 27.45 3.72
N GLN A 8 -5.96 26.76 2.93
CA GLN A 8 -7.37 26.53 3.23
C GLN A 8 -7.48 25.50 4.37
N ILE A 9 -7.80 25.94 5.56
CA ILE A 9 -8.16 25.06 6.67
C ILE A 9 -9.56 24.52 6.38
N LEU A 10 -9.64 23.30 5.85
CA LEU A 10 -10.88 22.59 5.59
C LEU A 10 -11.44 21.99 6.91
N GLY A 11 -11.96 22.86 7.81
CA GLY A 11 -12.68 22.44 9.01
C GLY A 11 -11.88 21.55 9.98
N GLU A 12 -12.43 21.26 11.15
CA GLU A 12 -11.85 20.32 12.11
C GLU A 12 -12.07 18.88 11.63
N VAL A 13 -10.97 18.12 11.47
CA VAL A 13 -10.98 16.68 11.19
C VAL A 13 -10.69 15.97 12.50
N ASP A 14 -11.70 15.38 13.11
CA ASP A 14 -11.52 14.52 14.28
C ASP A 14 -10.97 13.14 13.88
N LEU A 15 -10.59 12.34 14.90
CA LEU A 15 -10.03 11.00 14.68
C LEU A 15 -11.01 10.08 13.94
N ARG A 16 -12.30 10.16 14.23
CA ARG A 16 -13.31 9.31 13.58
C ARG A 16 -13.42 9.62 12.09
N LYS A 17 -13.42 10.91 11.74
CA LYS A 17 -13.44 11.34 10.34
C LYS A 17 -12.16 10.96 9.60
N LEU A 18 -11.01 10.99 10.28
CA LEU A 18 -9.75 10.49 9.71
C LEU A 18 -9.81 8.99 9.42
N ILE A 19 -10.36 8.20 10.34
CA ILE A 19 -10.57 6.75 10.16
C ILE A 19 -11.54 6.48 9.02
N ASP A 20 -12.63 7.26 8.90
CA ASP A 20 -13.56 7.17 7.77
C ASP A 20 -12.84 7.40 6.44
N PHE A 21 -11.96 8.39 6.35
CA PHE A 21 -11.15 8.64 5.15
C PHE A 21 -10.19 7.49 4.83
N ILE A 22 -9.56 6.89 5.84
CA ILE A 22 -8.65 5.75 5.66
C ILE A 22 -9.41 4.55 5.08
N ILE A 23 -10.58 4.21 5.62
CA ILE A 23 -11.38 3.06 5.16
C ILE A 23 -11.98 3.32 3.78
N ARG A 24 -12.50 4.53 3.57
CA ARG A 24 -13.13 4.95 2.32
C ARG A 24 -12.13 5.05 1.17
N GLY A 25 -10.91 5.51 1.44
CA GLY A 25 -9.88 5.78 0.44
C GLY A 25 -10.21 6.93 -0.49
N GLY A 26 -9.35 7.14 -1.48
CA GLY A 26 -9.48 8.15 -2.53
C GLY A 26 -10.37 7.75 -3.71
N TRP A 27 -11.15 6.68 -3.61
CA TRP A 27 -11.97 6.16 -4.70
C TRP A 27 -13.17 7.07 -4.99
N PRO A 28 -13.32 7.60 -6.23
CA PRO A 28 -14.48 8.45 -6.57
C PRO A 28 -15.82 7.76 -6.31
N ALA A 29 -15.94 6.45 -6.60
CA ALA A 29 -17.14 5.68 -6.38
C ALA A 29 -17.54 5.52 -4.91
N ASN A 30 -16.61 5.75 -3.98
CA ASN A 30 -16.86 5.59 -2.54
C ASN A 30 -17.31 6.89 -1.85
N GLN A 31 -17.31 8.04 -2.53
CA GLN A 31 -17.49 9.34 -1.87
C GLN A 31 -18.90 9.49 -1.26
N GLU A 32 -19.91 8.90 -1.91
CA GLU A 32 -21.32 9.01 -1.49
C GLU A 32 -21.90 7.70 -0.91
N THR A 33 -21.07 6.64 -0.78
CA THR A 33 -21.53 5.35 -0.24
C THR A 33 -21.43 5.33 1.29
N ASP A 34 -22.18 4.44 1.94
CA ASP A 34 -21.97 4.20 3.36
C ASP A 34 -20.61 3.52 3.62
N LEU A 35 -20.08 3.66 4.84
CA LEU A 35 -18.72 3.20 5.18
C LEU A 35 -18.54 1.68 5.03
N LYS A 36 -19.60 0.90 5.30
CA LYS A 36 -19.53 -0.56 5.15
C LYS A 36 -19.42 -0.95 3.69
N GLN A 37 -20.19 -0.30 2.80
CA GLN A 37 -20.10 -0.52 1.35
C GLN A 37 -18.74 -0.02 0.81
N ALA A 38 -18.28 1.15 1.27
CA ALA A 38 -16.99 1.70 0.87
C ALA A 38 -15.82 0.75 1.14
N ALA A 39 -15.85 0.00 2.24
CA ALA A 39 -14.80 -0.96 2.60
C ALA A 39 -14.71 -2.16 1.63
N TYR A 40 -15.72 -2.46 0.84
CA TYR A 40 -15.70 -3.58 -0.12
C TYR A 40 -14.92 -3.27 -1.39
N LEU A 41 -14.93 -2.03 -1.87
CA LEU A 41 -14.31 -1.67 -3.14
C LEU A 41 -12.79 -1.94 -3.16
N PRO A 42 -11.99 -1.58 -2.14
CA PRO A 42 -10.57 -1.92 -2.11
C PRO A 42 -10.31 -3.44 -2.13
N ILE A 43 -11.17 -4.23 -1.48
CA ILE A 43 -11.07 -5.70 -1.49
C ILE A 43 -11.30 -6.24 -2.90
N GLN A 44 -12.36 -5.77 -3.57
CA GLN A 44 -12.69 -6.18 -4.95
C GLN A 44 -11.57 -5.76 -5.92
N TYR A 45 -11.02 -4.57 -5.76
CA TYR A 45 -9.91 -4.09 -6.56
C TYR A 45 -8.67 -4.98 -6.40
N ILE A 46 -8.26 -5.30 -5.17
CA ILE A 46 -7.12 -6.20 -4.91
C ILE A 46 -7.34 -7.55 -5.58
N ASN A 47 -8.54 -8.13 -5.46
CA ASN A 47 -8.86 -9.40 -6.09
C ASN A 47 -8.77 -9.31 -7.61
N ALA A 48 -9.37 -8.30 -8.24
CA ALA A 48 -9.31 -8.10 -9.69
C ALA A 48 -7.86 -7.96 -10.19
N VAL A 49 -7.03 -7.20 -9.49
CA VAL A 49 -5.61 -7.04 -9.83
C VAL A 49 -4.87 -8.37 -9.73
N LEU A 50 -5.06 -9.14 -8.65
CA LEU A 50 -4.36 -10.43 -8.45
C LEU A 50 -4.86 -11.52 -9.40
N ASP A 51 -6.13 -11.53 -9.75
CA ASP A 51 -6.75 -12.56 -10.59
C ASP A 51 -6.49 -12.31 -12.10
N ASP A 52 -6.49 -11.04 -12.54
CA ASP A 52 -6.44 -10.66 -13.95
C ASP A 52 -5.21 -9.82 -14.32
N ASP A 53 -5.02 -8.66 -13.69
CA ASP A 53 -4.07 -7.65 -14.18
C ASP A 53 -2.62 -8.09 -14.04
N VAL A 54 -2.30 -8.84 -12.98
CA VAL A 54 -0.96 -9.44 -12.80
C VAL A 54 -0.57 -10.33 -13.98
N TYR A 55 -1.51 -11.13 -14.49
CA TYR A 55 -1.25 -11.98 -15.64
C TYR A 55 -1.08 -11.19 -16.93
N ARG A 56 -1.83 -10.10 -17.10
CA ARG A 56 -1.82 -9.26 -18.31
C ARG A 56 -0.51 -8.50 -18.51
N ILE A 57 0.32 -8.33 -17.48
CA ILE A 57 1.61 -7.61 -17.59
C ILE A 57 2.55 -8.31 -18.56
N ASP A 58 2.66 -9.65 -18.49
CA ASP A 58 3.66 -10.41 -19.24
C ASP A 58 3.22 -11.84 -19.58
N ASN A 59 1.94 -12.17 -19.37
CA ASN A 59 1.34 -13.49 -19.57
C ASN A 59 1.99 -14.62 -18.76
N ILE A 60 2.63 -14.29 -17.62
CA ILE A 60 3.22 -15.26 -16.70
C ILE A 60 2.25 -15.54 -15.55
N LYS A 61 1.90 -16.82 -15.36
CA LYS A 61 1.09 -17.23 -14.22
C LYS A 61 1.94 -17.22 -12.94
N ARG A 62 1.45 -16.54 -11.92
CA ARG A 62 2.09 -16.39 -10.61
C ARG A 62 1.25 -17.00 -9.50
N ASP A 63 1.90 -17.28 -8.38
CA ASP A 63 1.21 -17.75 -7.19
C ASP A 63 0.44 -16.60 -6.54
N ARG A 64 -0.90 -16.62 -6.73
CA ARG A 64 -1.81 -15.60 -6.20
C ARG A 64 -1.74 -15.50 -4.67
N HIS A 65 -1.65 -16.66 -4.00
CA HIS A 65 -1.60 -16.72 -2.54
C HIS A 65 -0.34 -16.03 -2.01
N LYS A 66 0.82 -16.33 -2.58
CA LYS A 66 2.09 -15.68 -2.20
C LYS A 66 2.09 -14.18 -2.49
N MET A 67 1.45 -13.75 -3.56
CA MET A 67 1.30 -12.32 -3.86
C MET A 67 0.39 -11.63 -2.84
N GLU A 68 -0.72 -12.26 -2.45
CA GLU A 68 -1.61 -11.74 -1.41
C GLU A 68 -0.90 -11.65 -0.04
N LEU A 69 -0.13 -12.67 0.35
CA LEU A 69 0.68 -12.64 1.57
C LEU A 69 1.69 -11.49 1.57
N LEU A 70 2.34 -11.24 0.44
CA LEU A 70 3.27 -10.11 0.31
C LEU A 70 2.56 -8.76 0.44
N LEU A 71 1.38 -8.59 -0.16
CA LEU A 71 0.57 -7.37 0.02
C LEU A 71 0.16 -7.19 1.49
N ARG A 72 -0.23 -8.26 2.17
CA ARG A 72 -0.55 -8.21 3.62
C ARG A 72 0.67 -7.85 4.46
N SER A 73 1.85 -8.36 4.12
CA SER A 73 3.10 -7.98 4.78
C SER A 73 3.42 -6.49 4.54
N LEU A 74 3.21 -5.97 3.33
CA LEU A 74 3.35 -4.54 3.03
C LEU A 74 2.38 -3.69 3.87
N ALA A 75 1.11 -4.08 3.95
CA ALA A 75 0.11 -3.38 4.74
C ALA A 75 0.47 -3.32 6.23
N ARG A 76 1.05 -4.39 6.80
CA ARG A 76 1.56 -4.41 8.19
C ARG A 76 2.77 -3.50 8.40
N ASN A 77 3.51 -3.25 7.35
CA ASN A 77 4.72 -2.43 7.36
C ASN A 77 4.50 -1.08 6.63
N GLU A 78 3.25 -0.62 6.53
CA GLU A 78 2.89 0.66 5.90
C GLU A 78 3.71 1.81 6.48
N ALA A 79 4.17 2.71 5.62
CA ALA A 79 4.97 3.87 5.99
C ALA A 79 6.32 3.54 6.68
N THR A 80 6.89 2.35 6.47
CA THR A 80 8.20 1.97 7.03
C THR A 80 9.27 1.72 5.96
N THR A 81 10.53 1.67 6.37
CA THR A 81 11.68 1.33 5.50
C THR A 81 11.99 -0.17 5.53
N VAL A 82 10.95 -1.01 5.48
CA VAL A 82 11.09 -2.46 5.54
C VAL A 82 11.88 -3.03 4.36
N THR A 83 12.78 -3.96 4.64
CA THR A 83 13.59 -4.65 3.61
C THR A 83 12.87 -5.85 3.02
N ASN A 84 13.25 -6.27 1.79
CA ASN A 84 12.70 -7.48 1.17
C ASN A 84 12.90 -8.73 2.03
N LYS A 85 14.04 -8.81 2.76
CA LYS A 85 14.31 -9.91 3.70
C LYS A 85 13.29 -9.92 4.85
N ARG A 86 12.96 -8.75 5.39
CA ARG A 86 11.96 -8.66 6.46
C ARG A 86 10.56 -9.02 5.96
N LEU A 87 10.17 -8.56 4.76
CA LEU A 87 8.91 -8.94 4.12
C LEU A 87 8.82 -10.46 3.90
N LYS A 88 9.91 -11.09 3.40
CA LYS A 88 9.98 -12.55 3.27
C LYS A 88 9.74 -13.25 4.61
N ASN A 89 10.41 -12.80 5.68
CA ASN A 89 10.27 -13.40 7.01
C ASN A 89 8.84 -13.22 7.56
N ASP A 90 8.25 -12.06 7.35
CA ASP A 90 6.86 -11.75 7.72
C ASP A 90 5.86 -12.70 7.03
N MET A 91 6.07 -13.00 5.75
CA MET A 91 5.25 -13.96 5.01
C MET A 91 5.34 -15.35 5.62
N LYS A 92 6.55 -15.79 5.97
CA LYS A 92 6.79 -17.09 6.61
C LYS A 92 6.15 -17.17 8.01
N GLU A 93 6.17 -16.08 8.78
CA GLU A 93 5.50 -16.01 10.10
C GLU A 93 3.97 -16.10 9.97
N ILE A 94 3.39 -15.62 8.85
CA ILE A 94 1.94 -15.61 8.63
C ILE A 94 1.41 -17.00 8.24
N ASP A 95 2.10 -17.71 7.36
CA ASP A 95 1.55 -18.91 6.71
C ASP A 95 2.61 -20.02 6.42
N ASP A 96 3.72 -20.01 7.14
CA ASP A 96 4.87 -20.93 6.95
C ASP A 96 5.31 -21.13 5.48
N GLU A 97 4.90 -20.21 4.61
CA GLU A 97 5.25 -20.22 3.19
C GLU A 97 6.68 -19.72 2.98
N ASP A 98 7.50 -20.55 2.35
CA ASP A 98 8.84 -20.14 1.94
C ASP A 98 8.81 -19.59 0.51
N ILE A 99 9.40 -18.42 0.35
CA ILE A 99 9.52 -17.72 -0.92
C ILE A 99 10.97 -17.27 -1.11
N ASP A 100 11.48 -17.38 -2.32
CA ASP A 100 12.80 -16.84 -2.63
C ASP A 100 12.79 -15.30 -2.62
N ILE A 101 13.89 -14.68 -2.14
CA ILE A 101 14.01 -13.22 -2.04
C ILE A 101 13.94 -12.54 -3.42
N GLN A 102 14.38 -13.23 -4.48
CA GLN A 102 14.27 -12.73 -5.84
C GLN A 102 12.81 -12.69 -6.30
N THR A 103 12.02 -13.69 -5.90
CA THR A 103 10.57 -13.71 -6.17
C THR A 103 9.85 -12.57 -5.44
N VAL A 104 10.24 -12.27 -4.19
CA VAL A 104 9.73 -11.08 -3.47
C VAL A 104 10.04 -9.81 -4.26
N ALA A 105 11.28 -9.65 -4.73
CA ALA A 105 11.67 -8.48 -5.52
C ALA A 105 10.86 -8.36 -6.83
N ASN A 106 10.64 -9.48 -7.53
CA ASN A 106 9.86 -9.52 -8.76
C ASN A 106 8.38 -9.14 -8.51
N TYR A 107 7.78 -9.63 -7.41
CA TYR A 107 6.40 -9.29 -7.06
C TYR A 107 6.26 -7.81 -6.70
N LEU A 108 7.23 -7.24 -5.97
CA LEU A 108 7.27 -5.82 -5.66
C LEU A 108 7.37 -4.94 -6.94
N ASP A 109 8.16 -5.36 -7.93
CA ASP A 109 8.23 -4.68 -9.23
C ASP A 109 6.87 -4.69 -9.94
N ILE A 110 6.17 -5.82 -9.93
CA ILE A 110 4.83 -5.95 -10.51
C ILE A 110 3.84 -5.02 -9.79
N PHE A 111 3.84 -5.01 -8.46
CA PHE A 111 2.97 -4.12 -7.69
C PHE A 111 3.22 -2.65 -7.99
N ASN A 112 4.49 -2.27 -8.16
CA ASN A 112 4.86 -0.92 -8.56
C ASN A 112 4.36 -0.59 -9.98
N ARG A 113 4.50 -1.50 -10.93
CA ARG A 113 4.01 -1.34 -12.32
C ARG A 113 2.48 -1.26 -12.40
N LEU A 114 1.76 -1.92 -11.49
CA LEU A 114 0.29 -1.86 -11.36
C LEU A 114 -0.19 -0.72 -10.47
N PHE A 115 0.70 0.16 -10.03
CA PHE A 115 0.37 1.27 -9.13
C PHE A 115 -0.31 0.84 -7.82
N LEU A 116 -0.04 -0.39 -7.34
CA LEU A 116 -0.46 -0.83 -6.01
C LEU A 116 0.41 -0.25 -4.90
N THR A 117 1.66 0.10 -5.24
CA THR A 117 2.63 0.71 -4.33
C THR A 117 3.12 2.04 -4.87
N ASP A 118 3.31 3.00 -3.97
CA ASP A 118 3.91 4.32 -4.25
C ASP A 118 5.00 4.62 -3.22
N ASN A 119 6.17 4.03 -3.42
CA ASN A 119 7.27 4.11 -2.47
C ASN A 119 7.93 5.48 -2.45
N GLN A 120 8.14 6.01 -1.25
CA GLN A 120 8.79 7.30 -1.06
C GLN A 120 10.31 7.16 -0.99
N LYS A 121 11.01 7.80 -1.92
CA LYS A 121 12.48 7.84 -1.92
C LYS A 121 13.00 8.71 -0.78
N PRO A 122 14.18 8.36 -0.20
CA PRO A 122 14.80 9.18 0.84
C PRO A 122 15.10 10.58 0.30
N TYR A 123 14.78 11.59 1.11
CA TYR A 123 15.12 12.98 0.83
C TYR A 123 16.42 13.35 1.55
N ASP A 124 17.34 13.98 0.83
CA ASP A 124 18.55 14.57 1.39
C ASP A 124 18.85 15.89 0.64
N THR A 125 19.14 16.92 1.39
CA THR A 125 19.48 18.25 0.85
C THR A 125 20.84 18.32 0.19
N LYS A 126 21.75 17.38 0.52
CA LYS A 126 23.11 17.35 -0.03
C LYS A 126 23.12 16.66 -1.40
N LEU A 127 23.40 17.39 -2.47
CA LEU A 127 23.43 16.91 -3.85
C LEU A 127 24.32 15.67 -4.07
N ARG A 128 25.41 15.54 -3.32
CA ARG A 128 26.41 14.45 -3.43
C ARG A 128 26.37 13.48 -2.26
N SER A 129 25.26 13.39 -1.54
CA SER A 129 25.15 12.50 -0.39
C SER A 129 25.07 11.03 -0.81
N SER A 130 26.01 10.23 -0.32
CA SER A 130 25.95 8.76 -0.46
C SER A 130 24.79 8.15 0.34
N VAL A 131 24.20 8.89 1.27
CA VAL A 131 23.04 8.48 2.07
C VAL A 131 21.81 8.26 1.19
N ARG A 132 21.57 9.11 0.18
CA ARG A 132 20.47 8.98 -0.79
C ARG A 132 20.48 7.63 -1.53
N VAL A 133 21.68 7.07 -1.76
CA VAL A 133 21.85 5.81 -2.50
C VAL A 133 21.76 4.58 -1.58
N LYS A 134 22.04 4.76 -0.28
CA LYS A 134 22.12 3.66 0.69
C LYS A 134 20.86 3.48 1.54
N GLN A 135 20.02 4.50 1.66
CA GLN A 135 18.79 4.41 2.44
C GLN A 135 17.69 3.69 1.66
N ALA A 136 17.01 2.77 2.34
CA ALA A 136 15.83 2.11 1.79
C ALA A 136 14.69 3.12 1.60
N GLU A 137 13.91 2.91 0.55
CA GLU A 137 12.66 3.64 0.32
C GLU A 137 11.65 3.34 1.43
N LYS A 138 10.87 4.33 1.81
CA LYS A 138 9.71 4.10 2.65
C LYS A 138 8.60 3.46 1.81
N ARG A 139 8.10 2.32 2.26
CA ARG A 139 7.08 1.53 1.57
C ARG A 139 5.70 2.13 1.82
N HIS A 140 4.96 2.34 0.74
CA HIS A 140 3.58 2.79 0.79
C HIS A 140 2.73 1.99 -0.19
N LEU A 141 1.53 1.64 0.23
CA LEU A 141 0.46 1.32 -0.70
C LEU A 141 -0.08 2.63 -1.29
N SER A 142 -0.57 2.60 -2.52
CA SER A 142 -1.01 3.80 -3.24
C SER A 142 -2.25 4.47 -2.64
N ASP A 143 -3.01 3.71 -1.84
CA ASP A 143 -4.21 4.21 -1.16
C ASP A 143 -4.32 3.56 0.24
N PRO A 144 -4.62 4.33 1.31
CA PRO A 144 -4.70 3.80 2.67
C PRO A 144 -5.79 2.73 2.85
N SER A 145 -6.86 2.77 2.05
CA SER A 145 -7.92 1.78 2.11
C SER A 145 -7.47 0.38 1.66
N LEU A 146 -6.43 0.30 0.82
CA LEU A 146 -5.81 -0.98 0.46
C LEU A 146 -5.16 -1.64 1.68
N ALA A 147 -4.45 -0.86 2.51
CA ALA A 147 -3.87 -1.37 3.75
C ALA A 147 -4.97 -1.82 4.72
N ALA A 148 -6.00 -0.99 4.92
CA ALA A 148 -7.13 -1.32 5.78
C ALA A 148 -7.84 -2.62 5.32
N ALA A 149 -8.08 -2.79 4.02
CA ALA A 149 -8.68 -3.97 3.44
C ALA A 149 -7.84 -5.24 3.64
N LEU A 150 -6.53 -5.17 3.36
CA LEU A 150 -5.58 -6.28 3.52
C LEU A 150 -5.44 -6.73 4.97
N LEU A 151 -5.51 -5.79 5.92
CA LEU A 151 -5.47 -6.06 7.35
C LEU A 151 -6.84 -6.40 7.94
N ARG A 152 -7.92 -6.31 7.15
CA ARG A 152 -9.31 -6.45 7.61
C ARG A 152 -9.63 -5.52 8.77
N ALA A 153 -9.04 -4.31 8.72
CA ALA A 153 -9.23 -3.32 9.76
C ALA A 153 -10.67 -2.78 9.74
N THR A 154 -11.27 -2.68 10.92
CA THR A 154 -12.56 -2.02 11.12
C THR A 154 -12.35 -0.64 11.76
N PRO A 155 -13.34 0.27 11.68
CA PRO A 155 -13.25 1.56 12.36
C PRO A 155 -12.93 1.44 13.85
N GLU A 156 -13.46 0.42 14.53
CA GLU A 156 -13.25 0.18 15.95
C GLU A 156 -11.83 -0.30 16.28
N MET A 157 -11.16 -0.98 15.34
CA MET A 157 -9.77 -1.41 15.49
C MET A 157 -8.76 -0.28 15.27
N LEU A 158 -9.19 0.80 14.61
CA LEU A 158 -8.35 1.96 14.29
C LEU A 158 -8.52 3.11 15.31
N LEU A 159 -9.53 3.03 16.19
CA LEU A 159 -9.76 3.93 17.32
C LEU A 159 -8.84 3.58 18.51
#